data_9b1f829830af3cc82166d0aafb87da7e
#
_entry.id   9b1f829830af3cc82166d0aafb87da7e
#
_cell.length_a   1.000
_cell.length_b   1.000
_cell.length_c   1.000
_cell.angle_alpha   90.00
_cell.angle_beta   90.00
_cell.angle_gamma   90.00
#
_symmetry.space_group_name_H-M   'P 1'
#
loop_
_entity.id
_entity.type
_entity.pdbx_description
1 polymer ?
#
loop_
_entity_poly.entity_id
_entity_poly.type
_entity_poly.pdbx_seq_one_letter_code
_entity_poly.pdbx_strand_id
1 'polypeptide(L)'
;QRQYHEMANVASAVSYNISALVENAGEIAKSMYTDRRMNTFLEKQYESTSDYYAEYQNFFQDSTLENVLGMNQIVFTLYTDNPTVVKGGKIDNMSNLKETAAYEAWKERGENEGLFFVYERKRYANSYHRKIILLQNLDFFSKNKEKMLQIEFDYNSMMRMLRRMKFDNEVLICQGDAIVLSNGPFSGVGKKFDMISVQQKMGYKQTITLHGAKLDIYVLKADNRVRSKIVRFLPILGFLVIIN
;
A
#
# COMPACT_ATOMS: atom_id res chain seq x y z
N GLN A 1 -13.81 13.16 -27.61
CA GLN A 1 -12.53 13.74 -27.14
C GLN A 1 -12.60 14.22 -25.69
N ARG A 2 -13.61 15.05 -25.30
CA ARG A 2 -13.73 15.61 -23.92
C ARG A 2 -13.75 14.52 -22.83
N GLN A 3 -14.58 13.49 -22.99
CA GLN A 3 -14.69 12.40 -22.02
C GLN A 3 -13.38 11.60 -21.87
N TYR A 4 -12.64 11.42 -22.96
CA TYR A 4 -11.32 10.77 -22.91
C TYR A 4 -10.32 11.59 -22.09
N HIS A 5 -10.27 12.91 -22.28
CA HIS A 5 -9.40 13.79 -21.49
C HIS A 5 -9.79 13.82 -19.99
N GLU A 6 -11.09 13.80 -19.69
CA GLU A 6 -11.57 13.72 -18.31
C GLU A 6 -11.08 12.43 -17.63
N MET A 7 -11.20 11.27 -18.31
CA MET A 7 -10.71 10.00 -17.77
C MET A 7 -9.19 9.95 -17.65
N ALA A 8 -8.45 10.54 -18.58
CA ALA A 8 -7.00 10.68 -18.48
C ALA A 8 -6.59 11.50 -17.26
N ASN A 9 -7.29 12.61 -16.98
CA ASN A 9 -7.06 13.44 -15.82
C ASN A 9 -7.35 12.66 -14.50
N VAL A 10 -8.41 11.84 -14.48
CA VAL A 10 -8.71 10.96 -13.34
C VAL A 10 -7.57 9.97 -13.11
N ALA A 11 -7.09 9.29 -14.16
CA ALA A 11 -5.98 8.35 -14.04
C ALA A 11 -4.70 9.04 -13.54
N SER A 12 -4.40 10.23 -14.05
CA SER A 12 -3.24 11.02 -13.64
C SER A 12 -3.33 11.46 -12.18
N ALA A 13 -4.51 11.88 -11.72
CA ALA A 13 -4.71 12.27 -10.31
C ALA A 13 -4.55 11.07 -9.36
N VAL A 14 -5.10 9.91 -9.73
CA VAL A 14 -4.94 8.67 -8.97
C VAL A 14 -3.48 8.24 -8.93
N SER A 15 -2.82 8.22 -10.09
CA SER A 15 -1.39 7.92 -10.22
C SER A 15 -0.55 8.80 -9.31
N TYR A 16 -0.75 10.12 -9.38
CA TYR A 16 0.00 11.08 -8.58
C TYR A 16 -0.15 10.82 -7.06
N ASN A 17 -1.38 10.63 -6.58
CA ASN A 17 -1.62 10.44 -5.15
C ASN A 17 -1.04 9.14 -4.62
N ILE A 18 -1.14 8.04 -5.38
CA ILE A 18 -0.55 6.75 -4.97
C ILE A 18 0.97 6.83 -5.02
N SER A 19 1.53 7.39 -6.10
CA SER A 19 2.97 7.55 -6.23
C SER A 19 3.54 8.40 -5.11
N ALA A 20 2.92 9.55 -4.81
CA ALA A 20 3.37 10.43 -3.74
C ALA A 20 3.41 9.74 -2.37
N LEU A 21 2.39 8.91 -2.05
CA LEU A 21 2.36 8.16 -0.80
C LEU A 21 3.45 7.09 -0.74
N VAL A 22 3.63 6.33 -1.82
CA VAL A 22 4.59 5.23 -1.89
C VAL A 22 6.02 5.75 -1.96
N GLU A 23 6.28 6.78 -2.76
CA GLU A 23 7.60 7.40 -2.86
C GLU A 23 8.07 8.04 -1.53
N ASN A 24 7.13 8.66 -0.80
CA ASN A 24 7.44 9.18 0.53
C ASN A 24 7.88 8.05 1.49
N ALA A 25 7.22 6.91 1.45
CA ALA A 25 7.65 5.72 2.22
C ALA A 25 8.99 5.17 1.74
N GLY A 26 9.24 5.20 0.42
CA GLY A 26 10.54 4.84 -0.17
C GLY A 26 11.68 5.74 0.31
N GLU A 27 11.47 7.05 0.40
CA GLU A 27 12.47 7.98 0.94
C GLU A 27 12.75 7.71 2.43
N ILE A 28 11.72 7.36 3.21
CA ILE A 28 11.90 6.91 4.60
C ILE A 28 12.71 5.62 4.65
N ALA A 29 12.36 4.62 3.83
CA ALA A 29 13.10 3.35 3.75
C ALA A 29 14.57 3.57 3.38
N LYS A 30 14.84 4.45 2.41
CA LYS A 30 16.19 4.82 2.00
C LYS A 30 16.98 5.53 3.11
N SER A 31 16.32 6.43 3.85
CA SER A 31 16.94 7.07 5.03
C SER A 31 17.34 6.03 6.07
N MET A 32 16.46 5.07 6.35
CA MET A 32 16.72 3.96 7.28
C MET A 32 17.81 3.03 6.76
N TYR A 33 17.84 2.73 5.47
CA TYR A 33 18.85 1.92 4.81
C TYR A 33 20.26 2.47 4.99
N THR A 34 20.42 3.80 4.96
CA THR A 34 21.70 4.51 5.12
C THR A 34 21.96 5.00 6.54
N ASP A 35 21.14 4.64 7.52
CA ASP A 35 21.35 5.01 8.92
C ASP A 35 22.32 4.05 9.62
N ARG A 36 23.55 4.55 9.92
CA ARG A 36 24.55 3.77 10.63
C ARG A 36 24.13 3.39 12.05
N ARG A 37 23.38 4.25 12.73
CA ARG A 37 22.91 3.99 14.10
C ARG A 37 21.94 2.80 14.12
N MET A 38 21.04 2.74 13.13
CA MET A 38 20.14 1.62 12.94
C MET A 38 20.91 0.32 12.69
N ASN A 39 21.90 0.33 11.79
CA ASN A 39 22.70 -0.85 11.54
C ASN A 39 23.41 -1.31 12.81
N THR A 40 24.02 -0.38 13.55
CA THR A 40 24.71 -0.67 14.82
C THR A 40 23.74 -1.25 15.84
N PHE A 41 22.54 -0.66 16.00
CA PHE A 41 21.51 -1.16 16.90
C PHE A 41 21.07 -2.59 16.58
N LEU A 42 20.85 -2.91 15.31
CA LEU A 42 20.39 -4.24 14.89
C LEU A 42 21.48 -5.32 14.95
N GLU A 43 22.76 -4.95 14.87
CA GLU A 43 23.89 -5.89 14.87
C GLU A 43 24.59 -6.06 16.23
N LYS A 44 24.45 -5.08 17.15
CA LYS A 44 25.07 -5.11 18.48
C LYS A 44 24.68 -6.38 19.22
N GLN A 45 25.70 -7.07 19.79
CA GLN A 45 25.48 -8.15 20.74
C GLN A 45 25.17 -7.54 22.10
N TYR A 46 23.99 -7.79 22.60
CA TYR A 46 23.52 -7.31 23.91
C TYR A 46 23.86 -8.35 24.98
N GLU A 47 24.48 -7.93 26.08
CA GLU A 47 24.87 -8.81 27.17
C GLU A 47 23.67 -9.18 28.03
N SER A 48 22.66 -8.30 28.12
CA SER A 48 21.44 -8.50 28.88
C SER A 48 20.21 -7.85 28.23
N THR A 49 19.03 -8.30 28.62
CA THR A 49 17.77 -7.69 28.23
C THR A 49 17.66 -6.22 28.67
N SER A 50 18.22 -5.87 29.83
CA SER A 50 18.26 -4.48 30.32
C SER A 50 19.13 -3.58 29.43
N ASP A 51 20.27 -4.08 29.00
CA ASP A 51 21.19 -3.38 28.07
C ASP A 51 20.50 -3.14 26.71
N TYR A 52 19.80 -4.17 26.22
CA TYR A 52 18.99 -4.01 24.99
C TYR A 52 17.92 -2.93 25.14
N TYR A 53 17.12 -2.93 26.21
CA TYR A 53 16.04 -1.95 26.38
C TYR A 53 16.55 -0.52 26.57
N ALA A 54 17.70 -0.32 27.19
CA ALA A 54 18.33 0.99 27.28
C ALA A 54 18.68 1.53 25.89
N GLU A 55 19.31 0.70 25.05
CA GLU A 55 19.62 1.08 23.67
C GLU A 55 18.38 1.26 22.79
N TYR A 56 17.35 0.41 22.96
CA TYR A 56 16.08 0.54 22.27
C TYR A 56 15.43 1.90 22.55
N GLN A 57 15.36 2.28 23.82
CA GLN A 57 14.80 3.59 24.21
C GLN A 57 15.61 4.73 23.61
N ASN A 58 16.92 4.70 23.74
CA ASN A 58 17.79 5.74 23.18
C ASN A 58 17.65 5.84 21.66
N PHE A 59 17.57 4.71 20.95
CA PHE A 59 17.44 4.69 19.50
C PHE A 59 16.11 5.28 19.04
N PHE A 60 14.99 4.90 19.66
CA PHE A 60 13.66 5.35 19.25
C PHE A 60 13.27 6.72 19.81
N GLN A 61 13.73 7.13 21.00
CA GLN A 61 13.46 8.46 21.53
C GLN A 61 14.11 9.58 20.71
N ASP A 62 15.31 9.37 20.19
CA ASP A 62 16.04 10.34 19.36
C ASP A 62 15.59 10.33 17.89
N SER A 63 14.72 9.40 17.50
CA SER A 63 14.39 9.27 16.10
C SER A 63 13.26 10.22 15.71
N THR A 64 13.57 11.16 14.81
CA THR A 64 12.59 11.89 14.01
C THR A 64 11.66 10.95 13.22
N LEU A 65 12.02 9.69 13.12
CA LEU A 65 11.29 8.62 12.44
C LEU A 65 9.87 8.40 13.01
N GLU A 66 9.68 8.41 14.33
CA GLU A 66 8.35 8.25 14.92
C GLU A 66 7.38 9.36 14.50
N ASN A 67 7.86 10.59 14.46
CA ASN A 67 7.06 11.74 14.06
C ASN A 67 6.69 11.66 12.56
N VAL A 68 7.64 11.32 11.72
CA VAL A 68 7.42 11.22 10.26
C VAL A 68 6.50 10.06 9.90
N LEU A 69 6.66 8.91 10.55
CA LEU A 69 5.86 7.70 10.30
C LEU A 69 4.44 7.81 10.85
N GLY A 70 4.28 8.42 12.03
CA GLY A 70 2.95 8.65 12.63
C GLY A 70 2.06 9.57 11.81
N MET A 71 2.64 10.54 11.08
CA MET A 71 1.91 11.47 10.22
C MET A 71 1.38 10.82 8.92
N ASN A 72 1.96 9.71 8.47
CA ASN A 72 1.71 9.14 7.13
C ASN A 72 0.82 7.90 7.11
N GLN A 73 0.21 7.51 8.23
CA GLN A 73 -0.65 6.32 8.34
C GLN A 73 0.05 5.03 7.86
N ILE A 74 1.35 4.94 8.12
CA ILE A 74 2.17 3.79 7.85
C ILE A 74 2.72 3.22 9.15
N VAL A 75 2.92 1.90 9.18
CA VAL A 75 3.55 1.19 10.30
C VAL A 75 4.83 0.56 9.78
N PHE A 76 5.91 0.64 10.55
CA PHE A 76 7.13 -0.05 10.20
C PHE A 76 7.49 -1.12 11.21
N THR A 77 8.19 -2.14 10.73
CA THR A 77 8.79 -3.20 11.53
C THR A 77 10.20 -3.45 11.03
N LEU A 78 11.15 -3.50 11.95
CA LEU A 78 12.52 -3.89 11.69
C LEU A 78 12.67 -5.37 12.03
N TYR A 79 13.24 -6.12 11.10
CA TYR A 79 13.52 -7.55 11.28
C TYR A 79 15.02 -7.78 11.35
N THR A 80 15.44 -8.66 12.26
CA THR A 80 16.84 -9.08 12.36
C THR A 80 16.94 -10.55 12.78
N ASP A 81 18.01 -11.22 12.37
CA ASP A 81 18.37 -12.55 12.85
C ASP A 81 19.30 -12.52 14.08
N ASN A 82 19.55 -11.33 14.64
CA ASN A 82 20.36 -11.18 15.84
C ASN A 82 19.64 -11.79 17.07
N PRO A 83 20.16 -12.87 17.66
CA PRO A 83 19.46 -13.58 18.75
C PRO A 83 19.42 -12.81 20.07
N THR A 84 20.24 -11.74 20.23
CA THR A 84 20.27 -10.91 21.44
C THR A 84 19.30 -9.75 21.39
N VAL A 85 18.67 -9.49 20.24
CA VAL A 85 17.64 -8.50 20.07
C VAL A 85 16.30 -9.05 20.56
N VAL A 86 15.62 -8.31 21.43
CA VAL A 86 14.35 -8.75 22.01
C VAL A 86 13.20 -8.37 21.07
N LYS A 87 12.39 -9.38 20.73
CA LYS A 87 11.18 -9.19 19.94
C LYS A 87 10.13 -8.37 20.72
N GLY A 88 9.58 -7.36 20.07
CA GLY A 88 8.48 -6.54 20.60
C GLY A 88 8.48 -5.14 20.03
N GLY A 89 7.32 -4.46 20.11
CA GLY A 89 7.15 -3.12 19.55
C GLY A 89 7.38 -3.08 18.04
N LYS A 90 8.44 -2.38 17.64
CA LYS A 90 8.80 -2.19 16.20
C LYS A 90 9.87 -3.17 15.71
N ILE A 91 10.24 -4.15 16.51
CA ILE A 91 11.29 -5.13 16.20
C ILE A 91 10.70 -6.54 16.19
N ASP A 92 11.05 -7.33 15.18
CA ASP A 92 10.69 -8.74 15.12
C ASP A 92 11.85 -9.59 14.57
N ASN A 93 11.71 -10.90 14.66
CA ASN A 93 12.71 -11.84 14.17
C ASN A 93 12.56 -12.10 12.67
N MET A 94 13.67 -12.25 11.97
CA MET A 94 13.69 -12.60 10.55
C MET A 94 12.90 -13.88 10.22
N SER A 95 12.85 -14.86 11.15
CA SER A 95 12.07 -16.08 10.95
C SER A 95 10.58 -15.80 10.73
N ASN A 96 10.01 -14.79 11.45
CA ASN A 96 8.61 -14.43 11.28
C ASN A 96 8.35 -13.74 9.93
N LEU A 97 9.28 -12.91 9.45
CA LEU A 97 9.16 -12.30 8.14
C LEU A 97 9.23 -13.37 7.03
N LYS A 98 10.13 -14.34 7.18
CA LYS A 98 10.32 -15.43 6.20
C LYS A 98 9.07 -16.30 6.00
N GLU A 99 8.12 -16.30 6.93
CA GLU A 99 6.85 -17.00 6.82
C GLU A 99 5.76 -16.19 6.10
N THR A 100 6.04 -14.94 5.69
CA THR A 100 5.05 -14.06 5.07
C THR A 100 5.02 -14.16 3.54
N ALA A 101 3.83 -13.95 2.97
CA ALA A 101 3.67 -13.87 1.51
C ALA A 101 4.48 -12.73 0.87
N ALA A 102 4.69 -11.63 1.61
CA ALA A 102 5.50 -10.51 1.14
C ALA A 102 6.97 -10.89 0.98
N TYR A 103 7.52 -11.66 1.93
CA TYR A 103 8.91 -12.12 1.86
C TYR A 103 9.13 -13.12 0.72
N GLU A 104 8.20 -14.06 0.52
CA GLU A 104 8.26 -14.99 -0.62
C GLU A 104 8.26 -14.24 -1.95
N ALA A 105 7.35 -13.28 -2.12
CA ALA A 105 7.28 -12.46 -3.33
C ALA A 105 8.56 -11.60 -3.53
N TRP A 106 9.13 -11.08 -2.43
CA TRP A 106 10.38 -10.32 -2.46
C TRP A 106 11.56 -11.20 -2.90
N LYS A 107 11.65 -12.41 -2.34
CA LYS A 107 12.69 -13.39 -2.67
C LYS A 107 12.63 -13.83 -4.13
N GLU A 108 11.43 -14.08 -4.65
CA GLU A 108 11.22 -14.42 -6.06
C GLU A 108 11.66 -13.30 -7.01
N ARG A 109 11.43 -12.04 -6.62
CA ARG A 109 11.81 -10.88 -7.42
C ARG A 109 13.33 -10.63 -7.42
N GLY A 110 14.02 -10.93 -6.31
CA GLY A 110 15.47 -10.80 -6.18
C GLY A 110 16.00 -9.35 -6.14
N GLU A 111 15.12 -8.38 -5.83
CA GLU A 111 15.46 -6.96 -5.71
C GLU A 111 15.83 -6.62 -4.27
N ASN A 112 16.60 -5.52 -4.06
CA ASN A 112 16.98 -5.06 -2.72
C ASN A 112 15.82 -4.40 -1.97
N GLU A 113 14.88 -3.82 -2.72
CA GLU A 113 13.68 -3.14 -2.26
C GLU A 113 12.50 -3.53 -3.15
N GLY A 114 11.29 -3.54 -2.61
CA GLY A 114 10.11 -3.80 -3.43
C GLY A 114 8.78 -3.51 -2.76
N LEU A 115 7.82 -3.06 -3.56
CA LEU A 115 6.42 -2.89 -3.17
C LEU A 115 5.62 -4.15 -3.50
N PHE A 116 4.86 -4.64 -2.53
CA PHE A 116 4.09 -5.88 -2.64
C PHE A 116 2.65 -5.66 -2.19
N PHE A 117 1.71 -6.15 -2.99
CA PHE A 117 0.31 -6.26 -2.65
C PHE A 117 0.04 -7.71 -2.30
N VAL A 118 -0.18 -8.00 -1.02
CA VAL A 118 -0.29 -9.37 -0.53
C VAL A 118 -1.63 -9.64 0.14
N TYR A 119 -1.97 -10.91 0.15
CA TYR A 119 -3.22 -11.41 0.66
C TYR A 119 -2.93 -12.50 1.68
N GLU A 120 -3.01 -12.14 2.96
CA GLU A 120 -2.65 -13.04 4.05
C GLU A 120 -3.89 -13.56 4.78
N ARG A 121 -3.94 -14.87 5.03
CA ARG A 121 -4.98 -15.48 5.84
C ARG A 121 -4.76 -15.12 7.31
N LYS A 122 -5.80 -14.65 8.00
CA LYS A 122 -5.72 -14.47 9.46
C LYS A 122 -5.47 -15.80 10.16
N ARG A 123 -4.50 -15.84 11.06
CA ARG A 123 -4.10 -17.04 11.80
C ARG A 123 -5.25 -17.67 12.59
N TYR A 124 -6.26 -16.88 13.01
CA TYR A 124 -7.35 -17.28 13.89
C TYR A 124 -8.76 -16.97 13.35
N ALA A 125 -8.88 -16.59 12.08
CA ALA A 125 -10.18 -16.32 11.48
C ALA A 125 -10.20 -16.76 10.01
N ASN A 126 -11.36 -17.22 9.52
CA ASN A 126 -11.57 -17.53 8.11
C ASN A 126 -11.63 -16.26 7.23
N SER A 127 -10.81 -15.26 7.54
CA SER A 127 -10.75 -13.99 6.83
C SER A 127 -9.33 -13.73 6.34
N TYR A 128 -9.23 -13.03 5.22
CA TYR A 128 -7.95 -12.60 4.64
C TYR A 128 -7.70 -11.14 4.95
N HIS A 129 -6.46 -10.79 5.25
CA HIS A 129 -5.97 -9.42 5.28
C HIS A 129 -5.34 -9.05 3.95
N ARG A 130 -5.68 -7.88 3.50
CA ARG A 130 -5.02 -7.23 2.38
C ARG A 130 -3.97 -6.31 2.94
N LYS A 131 -2.74 -6.48 2.49
CA LYS A 131 -1.62 -5.67 2.92
C LYS A 131 -0.91 -5.07 1.73
N ILE A 132 -0.45 -3.85 1.89
CA ILE A 132 0.43 -3.17 0.96
C ILE A 132 1.72 -2.94 1.72
N ILE A 133 2.80 -3.56 1.27
CA ILE A 133 4.04 -3.67 2.01
C ILE A 133 5.19 -3.23 1.12
N LEU A 134 6.01 -2.30 1.62
CA LEU A 134 7.32 -2.00 1.09
C LEU A 134 8.35 -2.76 1.94
N LEU A 135 9.14 -3.62 1.30
CA LEU A 135 10.27 -4.32 1.92
C LEU A 135 11.58 -3.71 1.43
N GLN A 136 12.51 -3.48 2.36
CA GLN A 136 13.86 -3.00 2.11
C GLN A 136 14.87 -3.89 2.84
N ASN A 137 15.81 -4.47 2.11
CA ASN A 137 16.95 -5.14 2.72
C ASN A 137 17.92 -4.10 3.30
N LEU A 138 18.38 -4.30 4.54
CA LEU A 138 19.23 -3.35 5.28
C LEU A 138 20.70 -3.79 5.27
N ASP A 139 21.28 -4.04 4.10
CA ASP A 139 22.63 -4.57 3.93
C ASP A 139 23.69 -3.52 3.53
N PHE A 140 23.36 -2.22 3.61
CA PHE A 140 24.24 -1.14 3.15
C PHE A 140 25.60 -1.12 3.86
N PHE A 141 25.61 -1.24 5.20
CA PHE A 141 26.85 -1.19 5.98
C PHE A 141 27.49 -2.57 6.19
N SER A 142 26.67 -3.61 6.28
CA SER A 142 27.12 -4.94 6.64
C SER A 142 26.11 -6.00 6.22
N LYS A 143 26.64 -7.17 5.86
CA LYS A 143 25.87 -8.39 5.57
C LYS A 143 26.04 -9.46 6.65
N ASN A 144 26.60 -9.11 7.81
CA ASN A 144 26.89 -10.07 8.90
C ASN A 144 25.61 -10.61 9.54
N LYS A 145 24.53 -9.85 9.50
CA LYS A 145 23.20 -10.20 9.98
C LYS A 145 22.18 -9.97 8.90
N GLU A 146 21.19 -10.84 8.80
CA GLU A 146 20.01 -10.59 7.97
C GLU A 146 19.16 -9.52 8.66
N LYS A 147 18.91 -8.43 7.95
CA LYS A 147 18.15 -7.29 8.46
C LYS A 147 17.24 -6.77 7.38
N MET A 148 15.97 -6.58 7.71
CA MET A 148 15.00 -6.01 6.79
C MET A 148 14.11 -4.96 7.47
N LEU A 149 13.70 -3.98 6.70
CA LEU A 149 12.65 -3.04 7.03
C LEU A 149 11.39 -3.43 6.27
N GLN A 150 10.27 -3.51 6.97
CA GLN A 150 8.94 -3.57 6.40
C GLN A 150 8.21 -2.28 6.71
N ILE A 151 7.68 -1.62 5.70
CA ILE A 151 6.71 -0.53 5.84
C ILE A 151 5.36 -1.05 5.36
N GLU A 152 4.36 -1.07 6.23
CA GLU A 152 2.99 -1.46 5.92
C GLU A 152 2.12 -0.22 5.81
N PHE A 153 1.43 -0.07 4.67
CA PHE A 153 0.45 0.99 4.45
C PHE A 153 -0.91 0.56 4.98
N ASP A 154 -1.64 1.50 5.60
CA ASP A 154 -3.04 1.23 5.94
C ASP A 154 -3.88 1.12 4.67
N TYR A 155 -4.19 -0.11 4.31
CA TYR A 155 -5.00 -0.44 3.13
C TYR A 155 -6.33 0.33 3.10
N ASN A 156 -7.02 0.43 4.24
CA ASN A 156 -8.30 1.13 4.33
C ASN A 156 -8.13 2.64 4.11
N SER A 157 -7.02 3.22 4.53
CA SER A 157 -6.72 4.63 4.29
C SER A 157 -6.48 4.90 2.81
N MET A 158 -5.76 4.02 2.10
CA MET A 158 -5.59 4.14 0.65
C MET A 158 -6.94 4.02 -0.08
N MET A 159 -7.80 3.08 0.30
CA MET A 159 -9.14 2.96 -0.26
C MET A 159 -10.00 4.21 0.03
N ARG A 160 -9.92 4.75 1.25
CA ARG A 160 -10.63 6.01 1.59
C ARG A 160 -10.12 7.19 0.77
N MET A 161 -8.80 7.28 0.54
CA MET A 161 -8.20 8.31 -0.30
C MET A 161 -8.81 8.28 -1.71
N LEU A 162 -8.84 7.11 -2.36
CA LEU A 162 -9.44 6.94 -3.69
C LEU A 162 -10.93 7.35 -3.70
N ARG A 163 -11.70 6.94 -2.70
CA ARG A 163 -13.13 7.30 -2.61
C ARG A 163 -13.37 8.78 -2.36
N ARG A 164 -12.50 9.46 -1.61
CA ARG A 164 -12.59 10.90 -1.34
C ARG A 164 -12.35 11.78 -2.56
N MET A 165 -11.69 11.26 -3.59
CA MET A 165 -11.50 11.98 -4.85
C MET A 165 -12.81 12.23 -5.61
N LYS A 166 -13.90 11.52 -5.25
CA LYS A 166 -15.28 11.72 -5.75
C LYS A 166 -15.36 11.77 -7.28
N PHE A 167 -14.63 10.92 -7.97
CA PHE A 167 -14.76 10.78 -9.40
C PHE A 167 -16.09 10.14 -9.79
N ASP A 168 -16.70 10.62 -10.86
CA ASP A 168 -17.89 9.99 -11.46
C ASP A 168 -17.56 8.63 -12.09
N ASN A 169 -16.29 8.42 -12.40
CA ASN A 169 -15.77 7.20 -13.00
C ASN A 169 -15.36 6.19 -11.92
N GLU A 170 -15.63 4.94 -12.19
CA GLU A 170 -15.03 3.84 -11.42
C GLU A 170 -13.56 3.67 -11.83
N VAL A 171 -12.69 3.55 -10.82
CA VAL A 171 -11.26 3.36 -10.99
C VAL A 171 -10.87 2.02 -10.38
N LEU A 172 -10.17 1.22 -11.17
CA LEU A 172 -9.58 -0.05 -10.74
C LEU A 172 -8.06 0.06 -10.88
N ILE A 173 -7.35 -0.36 -9.85
CA ILE A 173 -5.89 -0.48 -9.88
C ILE A 173 -5.57 -1.95 -9.78
N CYS A 174 -4.86 -2.45 -10.76
CA CYS A 174 -4.58 -3.87 -10.94
C CYS A 174 -3.09 -4.15 -10.98
N GLN A 175 -2.69 -5.27 -10.39
CA GLN A 175 -1.38 -5.88 -10.59
C GLN A 175 -1.60 -7.20 -11.33
N GLY A 176 -1.18 -7.26 -12.58
CA GLY A 176 -1.53 -8.37 -13.47
C GLY A 176 -3.05 -8.46 -13.67
N ASP A 177 -3.61 -9.62 -13.35
CA ASP A 177 -5.05 -9.93 -13.43
C ASP A 177 -5.81 -9.71 -12.11
N ALA A 178 -5.14 -9.21 -11.06
CA ALA A 178 -5.72 -8.99 -9.74
C ALA A 178 -6.01 -7.51 -9.47
N ILE A 179 -7.24 -7.20 -9.04
CA ILE A 179 -7.58 -5.87 -8.52
C ILE A 179 -6.94 -5.71 -7.14
N VAL A 180 -6.08 -4.72 -6.97
CA VAL A 180 -5.42 -4.42 -5.70
C VAL A 180 -6.07 -3.26 -4.96
N LEU A 181 -6.59 -2.26 -5.66
CA LEU A 181 -7.32 -1.11 -5.10
C LEU A 181 -8.48 -0.70 -6.03
N SER A 182 -9.54 -0.10 -5.47
CA SER A 182 -10.68 0.45 -6.23
C SER A 182 -11.41 1.53 -5.45
N ASN A 183 -11.99 2.50 -6.15
CA ASN A 183 -12.93 3.48 -5.55
C ASN A 183 -14.40 3.04 -5.64
N GLY A 184 -14.72 2.01 -6.40
CA GLY A 184 -16.06 1.53 -6.69
C GLY A 184 -16.52 0.34 -5.85
N PRO A 185 -17.72 -0.19 -6.16
CA PRO A 185 -18.28 -1.36 -5.49
C PRO A 185 -17.57 -2.67 -5.82
N PHE A 186 -16.66 -2.70 -6.79
CA PHE A 186 -15.82 -3.84 -7.08
C PHE A 186 -14.87 -4.13 -5.91
N SER A 187 -15.45 -4.43 -4.76
CA SER A 187 -14.73 -4.86 -3.55
C SER A 187 -14.13 -6.28 -3.69
N GLY A 188 -14.06 -6.78 -4.90
CA GLY A 188 -13.46 -8.06 -5.25
C GLY A 188 -11.93 -8.06 -5.29
N VAL A 189 -11.28 -7.19 -4.49
CA VAL A 189 -9.83 -7.19 -4.35
C VAL A 189 -9.35 -8.57 -3.95
N GLY A 190 -8.42 -9.13 -4.72
CA GLY A 190 -7.95 -10.51 -4.62
C GLY A 190 -8.72 -11.50 -5.48
N LYS A 191 -9.82 -11.11 -6.14
CA LYS A 191 -10.45 -11.92 -7.18
C LYS A 191 -9.78 -11.67 -8.52
N LYS A 192 -9.66 -12.73 -9.30
CA LYS A 192 -9.27 -12.61 -10.70
C LYS A 192 -10.26 -11.68 -11.40
N PHE A 193 -9.70 -10.76 -12.10
CA PHE A 193 -10.37 -9.74 -12.84
C PHE A 193 -10.89 -10.34 -14.17
N ASP A 194 -12.18 -10.23 -14.43
CA ASP A 194 -12.69 -10.54 -15.75
C ASP A 194 -12.33 -9.41 -16.73
N MET A 195 -11.17 -9.58 -17.38
CA MET A 195 -10.66 -8.63 -18.36
C MET A 195 -11.64 -8.35 -19.51
N ILE A 196 -12.50 -9.31 -19.86
CA ILE A 196 -13.47 -9.16 -20.95
C ILE A 196 -14.55 -8.16 -20.54
N SER A 197 -15.09 -8.27 -19.34
CA SER A 197 -16.13 -7.36 -18.86
C SER A 197 -15.62 -5.93 -18.64
N VAL A 198 -14.34 -5.79 -18.31
CA VAL A 198 -13.71 -4.48 -18.10
C VAL A 198 -13.27 -3.86 -19.40
N GLN A 199 -12.75 -4.61 -20.36
CA GLN A 199 -12.43 -4.07 -21.68
C GLN A 199 -13.66 -3.42 -22.35
N GLN A 200 -14.86 -3.99 -22.15
CA GLN A 200 -16.09 -3.41 -22.68
C GLN A 200 -16.45 -2.05 -22.03
N LYS A 201 -16.07 -1.84 -20.76
CA LYS A 201 -16.33 -0.61 -19.99
C LYS A 201 -15.13 0.31 -19.91
N MET A 202 -13.97 -0.13 -20.35
CA MET A 202 -12.73 0.64 -20.25
C MET A 202 -12.84 1.94 -21.05
N GLY A 203 -12.53 3.04 -20.39
CA GLY A 203 -12.44 4.36 -21.01
C GLY A 203 -11.01 4.82 -21.19
N TYR A 204 -10.18 4.55 -20.19
CA TYR A 204 -8.77 4.95 -20.20
C TYR A 204 -7.93 3.96 -19.39
N LYS A 205 -6.68 3.76 -19.79
CA LYS A 205 -5.68 2.95 -19.07
C LYS A 205 -4.38 3.72 -18.93
N GLN A 206 -3.80 3.71 -17.75
CA GLN A 206 -2.45 4.20 -17.45
C GLN A 206 -1.68 3.14 -16.70
N THR A 207 -0.43 2.93 -17.05
CA THR A 207 0.48 2.03 -16.33
C THR A 207 1.51 2.85 -15.58
N ILE A 208 1.76 2.49 -14.33
CA ILE A 208 2.83 3.05 -13.50
C ILE A 208 3.67 1.92 -12.91
N THR A 209 4.90 2.23 -12.55
CA THR A 209 5.79 1.30 -11.84
C THR A 209 6.29 1.99 -10.59
N LEU A 210 6.06 1.38 -9.41
CA LEU A 210 6.45 1.87 -8.11
C LEU A 210 7.23 0.78 -7.38
N HIS A 211 8.50 1.04 -7.04
CA HIS A 211 9.36 0.09 -6.33
C HIS A 211 9.22 -1.34 -6.85
N GLY A 212 9.39 -1.51 -8.17
CA GLY A 212 9.28 -2.80 -8.87
C GLY A 212 7.86 -3.33 -9.07
N ALA A 213 6.83 -2.76 -8.45
CA ALA A 213 5.43 -3.14 -8.70
C ALA A 213 4.88 -2.42 -9.93
N LYS A 214 4.53 -3.16 -10.97
CA LYS A 214 3.82 -2.64 -12.14
C LYS A 214 2.32 -2.65 -11.88
N LEU A 215 1.70 -1.46 -11.94
CA LEU A 215 0.29 -1.25 -11.68
C LEU A 215 -0.40 -0.66 -12.90
N ASP A 216 -1.52 -1.26 -13.27
CA ASP A 216 -2.40 -0.76 -14.31
C ASP A 216 -3.60 -0.05 -13.67
N ILE A 217 -3.78 1.22 -13.99
CA ILE A 217 -4.90 2.06 -13.55
C ILE A 217 -5.91 2.08 -14.68
N TYR A 218 -7.07 1.48 -14.45
CA TYR A 218 -8.19 1.48 -15.39
C TYR A 218 -9.25 2.48 -14.92
N VAL A 219 -9.63 3.41 -15.78
CA VAL A 219 -10.76 4.32 -15.56
C VAL A 219 -11.90 3.85 -16.45
N LEU A 220 -12.99 3.41 -15.82
CA LEU A 220 -14.16 2.88 -16.53
C LEU A 220 -15.10 4.01 -16.94
N LYS A 221 -15.79 3.82 -18.06
CA LYS A 221 -16.85 4.75 -18.49
C LYS A 221 -17.95 4.79 -17.45
N ALA A 222 -18.40 5.99 -17.09
CA ALA A 222 -19.54 6.16 -16.20
C ALA A 222 -20.78 5.48 -16.80
N ASP A 223 -21.49 4.70 -15.98
CA ASP A 223 -22.76 4.08 -16.41
C ASP A 223 -23.87 5.14 -16.47
N ASN A 224 -24.10 5.66 -17.68
CA ASN A 224 -25.10 6.69 -17.93
C ASN A 224 -26.56 6.25 -17.61
N ARG A 225 -26.78 4.95 -17.30
CA ARG A 225 -28.13 4.44 -17.00
C ARG A 225 -28.71 5.03 -15.71
N VAL A 226 -27.87 5.35 -14.72
CA VAL A 226 -28.33 5.98 -13.47
C VAL A 226 -28.66 7.45 -13.71
N ARG A 227 -27.82 8.18 -14.47
CA ARG A 227 -28.10 9.58 -14.84
C ARG A 227 -29.39 9.71 -15.69
N SER A 228 -29.60 8.81 -16.64
CA SER A 228 -30.81 8.84 -17.48
C SER A 228 -32.10 8.54 -16.68
N LYS A 229 -32.02 7.72 -15.61
CA LYS A 229 -33.16 7.49 -14.72
C LYS A 229 -33.48 8.73 -13.89
N ILE A 230 -32.50 9.39 -13.30
CA ILE A 230 -32.70 10.61 -12.50
C ILE A 230 -33.25 11.74 -13.37
N VAL A 231 -32.69 11.95 -14.56
CA VAL A 231 -33.20 12.98 -15.49
C VAL A 231 -34.62 12.68 -15.98
N ARG A 232 -35.04 11.41 -16.11
CA ARG A 232 -36.41 11.04 -16.43
C ARG A 232 -37.41 11.28 -15.31
N PHE A 233 -36.95 11.27 -14.04
CA PHE A 233 -37.83 11.50 -12.88
C PHE A 233 -37.91 12.99 -12.49
N LEU A 234 -36.96 13.84 -12.92
CA LEU A 234 -37.01 15.28 -12.62
C LEU A 234 -38.30 16.00 -13.08
N PRO A 235 -38.83 15.79 -14.30
CA PRO A 235 -40.06 16.41 -14.69
C PRO A 235 -41.27 15.91 -13.91
N ILE A 236 -41.28 14.65 -13.46
CA ILE A 236 -42.37 14.09 -12.65
C ILE A 236 -42.37 14.71 -11.24
N LEU A 237 -41.23 14.95 -10.65
CA LEU A 237 -41.07 15.65 -9.37
C LEU A 237 -41.49 17.14 -9.48
N GLY A 238 -41.17 17.80 -10.60
CA GLY A 238 -41.63 19.17 -10.87
C GLY A 238 -43.15 19.29 -11.00
N PHE A 239 -43.81 18.31 -11.57
CA PHE A 239 -45.29 18.28 -11.67
C PHE A 239 -45.98 18.07 -10.32
N LEU A 240 -45.39 17.30 -9.41
CA LEU A 240 -45.93 17.07 -8.07
C LEU A 240 -45.82 18.27 -7.14
N VAL A 241 -44.90 19.20 -7.39
CA VAL A 241 -44.72 20.44 -6.62
C VAL A 241 -45.70 21.55 -7.09
N ILE A 242 -46.25 21.45 -8.31
CA ILE A 242 -47.20 22.44 -8.89
C ILE A 242 -48.65 22.11 -8.52
N ILE A 243 -48.97 20.88 -8.07
CA ILE A 243 -50.32 20.43 -7.76
C ILE A 243 -50.62 20.49 -6.23
N ASN A 244 -49.65 20.90 -5.41
CA ASN A 244 -49.85 21.15 -3.97
C ASN A 244 -49.74 22.64 -3.71
#